data_8d669830379c0196e53cb0e593eb6008
#
_entry.id   8d669830379c0196e53cb0e593eb6008
#
_cell.length_a   1.000
_cell.length_b   1.000
_cell.length_c   1.000
_cell.angle_alpha   90.00
_cell.angle_beta   90.00
_cell.angle_gamma   90.00
#
_symmetry.space_group_name_H-M   'P 1'
#
loop_
_entity.id
_entity.type
_entity.pdbx_description
1 polymer ?
#
loop_
_entity_poly.entity_id
_entity_poly.type
_entity_poly.pdbx_seq_one_letter_code
_entity_poly.pdbx_strand_id
1 'polypeptide(L)' 'MEKDYVVFKQALAGFLMMNSCRLKKITASKKDQSKYVYFFKDTETVRSLVKQYTEVN' A
#
# COMPACT_ATOMS: atom_id res chain seq x y z
N MET A 1 0.69 19.15 -4.30
CA MET A 1 -0.20 18.25 -3.56
C MET A 1 0.35 16.85 -3.51
N GLU A 2 0.37 16.28 -2.33
CA GLU A 2 0.80 14.89 -2.21
C GLU A 2 -0.31 13.95 -2.65
N LYS A 3 0.05 12.95 -3.42
CA LYS A 3 -0.89 11.91 -3.82
C LYS A 3 -0.75 10.74 -2.89
N ASP A 4 -1.83 10.04 -2.65
CA ASP A 4 -1.82 8.81 -1.87
C ASP A 4 -1.75 7.62 -2.81
N TYR A 5 -0.90 6.68 -2.47
CA TYR A 5 -0.88 5.39 -3.15
C TYR A 5 -1.77 4.44 -2.37
N VAL A 6 -2.81 3.95 -3.02
CA VAL A 6 -3.83 3.15 -2.38
C VAL A 6 -3.51 1.67 -2.57
N VAL A 7 -3.47 0.93 -1.46
CA VAL A 7 -3.16 -0.50 -1.47
C VAL A 7 -4.32 -1.26 -0.85
N PHE A 8 -4.83 -2.23 -1.59
CA PHE A 8 -5.95 -3.05 -1.13
C PHE A 8 -5.52 -4.38 -0.55
N LYS A 9 -4.32 -4.87 -0.90
CA LYS A 9 -3.83 -6.16 -0.42
C LYS A 9 -3.01 -5.98 0.85
N GLN A 10 -3.40 -6.69 1.90
CA GLN A 10 -2.68 -6.63 3.16
C GLN A 10 -1.23 -7.09 3.00
N ALA A 11 -1.00 -8.13 2.22
CA ALA A 11 0.36 -8.64 2.01
C ALA A 11 1.25 -7.60 1.35
N LEU A 12 0.72 -6.88 0.37
CA LEU A 12 1.49 -5.82 -0.29
C LEU A 12 1.77 -4.67 0.67
N ALA A 13 0.77 -4.29 1.46
CA ALA A 13 0.96 -3.24 2.46
C ALA A 13 2.05 -3.63 3.45
N GLY A 14 2.04 -4.88 3.91
CA GLY A 14 3.08 -5.39 4.80
C GLY A 14 4.46 -5.33 4.16
N PHE A 15 4.54 -5.72 2.88
CA PHE A 15 5.80 -5.67 2.14
C PHE A 15 6.34 -4.24 2.06
N LEU A 16 5.47 -3.28 1.77
CA LEU A 16 5.88 -1.88 1.72
C LEU A 16 6.37 -1.39 3.08
N MET A 17 5.66 -1.74 4.14
CA MET A 17 6.06 -1.32 5.48
C MET A 17 7.40 -1.94 5.90
N MET A 18 7.65 -3.18 5.50
CA MET A 18 8.93 -3.84 5.77
C MET A 18 10.09 -3.17 5.04
N ASN A 19 9.79 -2.46 3.97
CA ASN A 19 10.80 -1.74 3.19
C ASN A 19 10.82 -0.25 3.51
N SER A 20 10.44 0.08 4.72
CA SER A 20 10.52 1.44 5.27
C SER A 20 9.54 2.44 4.65
N CYS A 21 8.51 1.97 3.98
CA CYS A 21 7.45 2.83 3.51
C CYS A 21 6.50 3.11 4.67
N ARG A 22 6.25 4.37 4.95
CA ARG A 22 5.38 4.74 6.06
C ARG A 22 3.93 4.72 5.64
N LEU A 23 3.12 4.08 6.46
CA LEU A 23 1.68 4.06 6.29
C LEU A 23 1.12 5.42 6.72
N LYS A 24 0.33 6.02 5.84
CA LYS A 24 -0.32 7.30 6.18
C LYS A 24 -1.63 7.07 6.91
N LYS A 25 -2.41 6.07 6.47
CA LYS A 25 -3.78 5.91 6.93
C LYS A 25 -4.27 4.53 6.60
N ILE A 26 -5.12 3.98 7.46
CA ILE A 26 -5.84 2.74 7.21
C ILE A 26 -7.32 3.04 7.36
N THR A 27 -8.13 2.57 6.41
CA THR A 27 -9.57 2.66 6.53
C THR A 27 -10.20 1.32 6.22
N ALA A 28 -11.40 1.09 6.72
CA ALA A 28 -12.16 -0.10 6.36
C ALA A 28 -12.65 0.04 4.92
N SER A 29 -12.65 -1.08 4.19
CA SER A 29 -13.17 -1.09 2.84
C SER A 29 -14.66 -0.85 2.84
N LYS A 30 -15.15 -0.02 1.93
CA LYS A 30 -16.59 0.24 1.81
C LYS A 30 -17.34 -0.97 1.29
N LYS A 31 -16.68 -1.77 0.45
CA LYS A 31 -17.31 -2.96 -0.14
C LYS A 31 -17.30 -4.15 0.78
N ASP A 32 -16.26 -4.28 1.59
CA ASP A 32 -16.11 -5.41 2.47
C ASP A 32 -15.47 -4.92 3.77
N GLN A 33 -16.27 -4.78 4.80
CA GLN A 33 -15.83 -4.22 6.08
C GLN A 33 -14.83 -5.11 6.81
N SER A 34 -14.68 -6.35 6.37
CA SER A 34 -13.67 -7.24 6.94
C SER A 34 -12.27 -6.95 6.38
N LYS A 35 -12.18 -6.13 5.35
CA LYS A 35 -10.93 -5.79 4.71
C LYS A 35 -10.60 -4.33 4.92
N TYR A 36 -9.30 -4.01 4.81
CA TYR A 36 -8.82 -2.66 5.01
C TYR A 36 -8.18 -2.13 3.75
N VAL A 37 -8.21 -0.80 3.62
CA VAL A 37 -7.53 -0.08 2.54
C VAL A 37 -6.40 0.70 3.18
N TYR A 38 -5.20 0.59 2.61
CA TYR A 38 -3.99 1.19 3.15
C TYR A 38 -3.55 2.34 2.25
N PHE A 39 -3.19 3.45 2.86
CA PHE A 39 -2.76 4.63 2.13
C PHE A 39 -1.31 4.93 2.45
N PHE A 40 -0.48 5.00 1.42
CA PHE A 40 0.93 5.34 1.52
C PHE A 40 1.19 6.62 0.74
N LYS A 41 2.25 7.33 1.09
CA LYS A 41 2.68 8.45 0.28
C LYS A 41 3.12 7.92 -1.08
N ASP A 42 2.60 8.52 -2.16
CA ASP A 42 2.95 8.09 -3.52
C ASP A 42 4.35 8.59 -3.86
N THR A 43 5.33 7.73 -3.70
CA THR A 43 6.72 8.03 -4.01
C THR A 43 7.23 7.03 -5.03
N GLU A 44 8.35 7.39 -5.67
CA GLU A 44 8.99 6.49 -6.60
C GLU A 44 9.40 5.19 -5.94
N THR A 45 9.83 5.26 -4.68
CA THR A 45 10.19 4.07 -3.91
C THR A 45 9.00 3.12 -3.76
N VAL A 46 7.84 3.66 -3.41
CA VAL A 46 6.62 2.85 -3.27
C VAL A 46 6.26 2.20 -4.59
N ARG A 47 6.28 2.96 -5.68
CA ARG A 47 5.95 2.42 -7.00
C ARG A 47 6.92 1.32 -7.41
N SER A 48 8.20 1.52 -7.16
CA SER A 48 9.23 0.54 -7.49
C SER A 48 9.02 -0.75 -6.71
N LEU A 49 8.72 -0.64 -5.42
CA LEU A 49 8.48 -1.80 -4.58
C LEU A 49 7.21 -2.56 -5.00
N VAL A 50 6.16 -1.84 -5.35
CA VAL A 50 4.94 -2.47 -5.83
C VAL A 50 5.21 -3.26 -7.10
N LYS A 51 5.96 -2.68 -8.02
CA LYS A 51 6.32 -3.37 -9.26
C LYS A 51 7.13 -4.63 -8.96
N GLN A 52 8.10 -4.52 -8.06
CA GLN A 52 8.93 -5.66 -7.67
C GLN A 52 8.08 -6.78 -7.06
N TYR A 53 7.15 -6.41 -6.21
CA TYR A 53 6.27 -7.39 -5.57
C TYR A 53 5.42 -8.13 -6.59
N THR A 54 4.84 -7.41 -7.53
CA THR A 54 3.97 -8.02 -8.54
C THR A 54 4.74 -8.85 -9.55
N GLU A 55 5.99 -8.48 -9.87
CA GLU A 55 6.82 -9.25 -10.80
C GLU A 55 7.28 -10.58 -10.20
N VAL A 56 7.50 -10.63 -8.89
CA VAL A 56 7.97 -11.84 -8.23
C VAL A 56 6.84 -12.85 -8.05
N ASN A 57 5.63 -12.36 -7.96
CA ASN A 57 4.45 -13.20 -7.82
C ASN A 57 3.74 -13.39 -9.14
#